data_72875e8d2e52bba4ac1bfbe0ac0b9c1e
#
_entry.id   72875e8d2e52bba4ac1bfbe0ac0b9c1e
#
_cell.length_a   1.000
_cell.length_b   1.000
_cell.length_c   1.000
_cell.angle_alpha   90.00
_cell.angle_beta   90.00
_cell.angle_gamma   90.00
#
_symmetry.space_group_name_H-M   'P 1'
#
loop_
_entity.id
_entity.type
_entity.pdbx_description
1 polymer ?
#
loop_
_entity_poly.entity_id
_entity_poly.type
_entity_poly.pdbx_seq_one_letter_code
_entity_poly.pdbx_strand_id
1 'polypeptide(L)' 'MWFIEEVGELATALAGNDPQNKAEEFADVFAWLCTLANINDVDLEKAVEKYTLGNIEGFK' A
#
# COMPACT_ATOMS: atom_id res chain seq x y z
N MET A 1 -8.12 -6.20 12.97
CA MET A 1 -6.92 -6.28 12.14
C MET A 1 -6.29 -4.92 12.03
N TRP A 2 -4.97 -4.87 12.14
CA TRP A 2 -4.25 -3.61 12.20
C TRP A 2 -3.40 -3.41 10.97
N PHE A 3 -3.25 -2.16 10.57
CA PHE A 3 -2.41 -1.83 9.42
C PHE A 3 -0.99 -2.37 9.59
N ILE A 4 -0.44 -2.23 10.78
CA ILE A 4 0.93 -2.73 11.07
C ILE A 4 1.01 -4.24 10.87
N GLU A 5 -0.03 -4.98 11.26
CA GLU A 5 -0.06 -6.42 11.03
C GLU A 5 -0.02 -6.74 9.54
N GLU A 6 -0.78 -5.98 8.73
CA GLU A 6 -0.82 -6.21 7.29
C GLU A 6 0.53 -5.92 6.65
N VAL A 7 1.21 -4.87 7.11
CA VAL A 7 2.55 -4.57 6.62
C VAL A 7 3.49 -5.71 6.97
N GLY A 8 3.36 -6.28 8.17
CA GLY A 8 4.16 -7.43 8.57
C GLY A 8 3.90 -8.65 7.71
N GLU A 9 2.63 -8.91 7.39
CA GLU A 9 2.28 -10.03 6.52
C GLU A 9 2.83 -9.83 5.12
N LEU A 10 2.80 -8.59 4.62
CA LEU A 10 3.40 -8.29 3.33
C LEU A 10 4.90 -8.58 3.37
N ALA A 11 5.58 -8.16 4.43
CA ALA A 11 7.02 -8.41 4.56
C ALA A 11 7.31 -9.90 4.51
N THR A 12 6.50 -10.71 5.19
CA THR A 12 6.64 -12.16 5.18
C THR A 12 6.43 -12.72 3.77
N ALA A 13 5.40 -12.22 3.08
CA ALA A 13 5.09 -12.67 1.72
C ALA A 13 6.24 -12.35 0.77
N LEU A 14 6.87 -11.19 0.94
CA LEU A 14 7.99 -10.79 0.08
C LEU A 14 9.20 -11.71 0.23
N ALA A 15 9.35 -12.32 1.39
CA ALA A 15 10.44 -13.28 1.62
C ALA A 15 10.13 -14.66 1.05
N GLY A 16 8.87 -14.90 0.67
CA GLY A 16 8.46 -16.19 0.11
C GLY A 16 8.52 -16.22 -1.40
N ASN A 17 7.96 -17.28 -1.98
CA ASN A 17 7.99 -17.49 -3.43
C ASN A 17 6.60 -17.68 -4.06
N ASP A 18 5.56 -17.23 -3.39
CA ASP A 18 4.18 -17.37 -3.88
C ASP A 18 3.72 -16.03 -4.46
N PRO A 19 3.67 -15.89 -5.80
CA PRO A 19 3.26 -14.62 -6.41
C PRO A 19 1.83 -14.22 -6.07
N GLN A 20 0.93 -15.19 -5.94
CA GLN A 20 -0.44 -14.89 -5.60
C GLN A 20 -0.55 -14.35 -4.18
N ASN A 21 0.17 -14.94 -3.25
CA ASN A 21 0.20 -14.46 -1.87
C ASN A 21 0.76 -13.04 -1.80
N LYS A 22 1.81 -12.77 -2.57
CA LYS A 22 2.39 -11.42 -2.61
C LYS A 22 1.36 -10.41 -3.10
N ALA A 23 0.65 -10.74 -4.17
CA ALA A 23 -0.35 -9.83 -4.72
C ALA A 23 -1.46 -9.56 -3.72
N GLU A 24 -1.91 -10.60 -3.01
CA GLU A 24 -2.96 -10.45 -2.02
C GLU A 24 -2.53 -9.54 -0.87
N GLU A 25 -1.30 -9.72 -0.40
CA GLU A 25 -0.81 -8.90 0.71
C GLU A 25 -0.60 -7.44 0.30
N PHE A 26 -0.16 -7.20 -0.93
CA PHE A 26 -0.10 -5.83 -1.43
C PHE A 26 -1.50 -5.20 -1.46
N ALA A 27 -2.50 -5.96 -1.92
CA ALA A 27 -3.86 -5.46 -1.99
C ALA A 27 -4.40 -5.15 -0.59
N ASP A 28 -4.11 -6.00 0.37
CA ASP A 28 -4.57 -5.81 1.74
C ASP A 28 -3.97 -4.55 2.36
N VAL A 29 -2.66 -4.34 2.16
CA VAL A 29 -2.00 -3.15 2.68
C VAL A 29 -2.58 -1.90 2.01
N PHE A 30 -2.81 -1.96 0.70
CA PHE A 30 -3.37 -0.84 -0.02
C PHE A 30 -4.78 -0.50 0.47
N ALA A 31 -5.61 -1.52 0.69
CA ALA A 31 -6.97 -1.32 1.18
C ALA A 31 -6.97 -0.64 2.55
N TRP A 32 -6.07 -1.07 3.44
CA TRP A 32 -5.94 -0.44 4.74
C TRP A 32 -5.48 1.01 4.63
N LEU A 33 -4.55 1.26 3.73
CA LEU A 33 -4.06 2.62 3.50
C LEU A 33 -5.20 3.52 3.05
N CYS A 34 -6.03 3.04 2.12
CA CYS A 34 -7.19 3.80 1.65
C CYS A 34 -8.16 4.09 2.79
N THR A 35 -8.41 3.10 3.64
CA THR A 35 -9.30 3.26 4.78
C THR A 35 -8.77 4.33 5.74
N LEU A 36 -7.49 4.27 6.04
CA LEU A 36 -6.89 5.25 6.95
C LEU A 36 -6.95 6.66 6.36
N ALA A 37 -6.73 6.78 5.05
CA ALA A 37 -6.83 8.07 4.39
C ALA A 37 -8.25 8.63 4.51
N ASN A 38 -9.26 7.79 4.29
CA ASN A 38 -10.64 8.21 4.41
C ASN A 38 -10.99 8.66 5.83
N ILE A 39 -10.53 7.93 6.82
CA ILE A 39 -10.79 8.28 8.22
C ILE A 39 -10.19 9.64 8.56
N ASN A 40 -9.08 9.97 7.94
CA ASN A 40 -8.38 11.23 8.21
C ASN A 40 -8.72 12.33 7.20
N ASP A 41 -9.75 12.15 6.39
CA ASP A 41 -10.18 13.12 5.40
C ASP A 41 -9.09 13.46 4.38
N VAL A 42 -8.28 12.48 4.03
CA VAL A 42 -7.24 12.64 3.02
C VAL A 42 -7.71 12.00 1.72
N ASP A 43 -7.71 12.78 0.64
CA ASP A 43 -7.98 12.26 -0.69
C ASP A 43 -6.69 11.62 -1.20
N LEU A 44 -6.61 10.30 -1.09
CA LEU A 44 -5.39 9.57 -1.43
C LEU A 44 -5.05 9.69 -2.91
N GLU A 45 -6.06 9.72 -3.76
CA GLU A 45 -5.85 9.88 -5.20
C GLU A 45 -5.12 11.18 -5.49
N LYS A 46 -5.54 12.27 -4.85
CA LYS A 46 -4.87 13.54 -4.99
C LYS A 46 -3.50 13.55 -4.34
N ALA A 47 -3.41 12.94 -3.18
CA ALA A 47 -2.15 12.94 -2.44
C ALA A 47 -1.04 12.28 -3.24
N VAL A 48 -1.34 11.21 -3.99
CA VAL A 48 -0.31 10.49 -4.75
C VAL A 48 0.04 11.17 -6.07
N GLU A 49 -0.67 12.23 -6.45
CA GLU A 49 -0.40 12.93 -7.71
C GLU A 49 1.03 13.43 -7.79
N LYS A 50 1.63 13.75 -6.65
CA LYS A 50 3.02 14.20 -6.65
C LYS A 50 3.96 13.16 -7.24
N TYR A 51 3.54 11.90 -7.28
CA TYR A 51 4.32 10.82 -7.86
C TYR A 51 3.81 10.37 -9.22
N THR A 52 2.55 10.62 -9.53
CA THR A 52 1.94 10.11 -10.76
C THR A 52 1.88 11.15 -11.87
N LEU A 53 1.76 12.44 -11.53
CA LEU A 53 1.65 13.50 -12.52
C LEU A 53 2.96 14.21 -12.79
N GLY A 54 3.88 14.12 -11.87
CA GLY A 54 5.15 14.83 -12.00
C GLY A 54 6.30 13.88 -12.14
N ASN A 55 7.41 14.28 -11.57
CA ASN A 55 8.61 13.46 -11.56
C ASN A 55 8.48 12.37 -10.51
N ILE A 56 8.57 11.12 -10.96
CA ILE A 56 8.40 9.97 -10.07
C ILE A 56 9.71 9.26 -9.77
N GLU A 57 10.82 9.93 -9.96
CA GLU A 57 12.13 9.31 -9.72
C GLU A 57 12.26 8.69 -8.35
N GLY A 58 11.80 9.35 -7.33
CA GLY A 58 11.88 8.85 -5.97
C GLY A 58 10.96 7.68 -5.71
N PHE A 59 10.07 7.38 -6.65
CA PHE A 59 9.08 6.33 -6.49
C PHE A 59 9.59 4.97 -6.96
N LYS A 60 10.60 4.96 -7.75
CA LYS A 60 11.14 3.70 -8.27
C LYS A 60 11.72 2.86 -7.16
#